data_e0e329318478ac9938f4cb1d26cf9d53
#
_entry.id   e0e329318478ac9938f4cb1d26cf9d53
#
_cell.length_a   1.000
_cell.length_b   1.000
_cell.length_c   1.000
_cell.angle_alpha   90.00
_cell.angle_beta   90.00
_cell.angle_gamma   90.00
#
_symmetry.space_group_name_H-M   'P 1'
#
loop_
_entity.id
_entity.type
_entity.pdbx_description
1 polymer ?
#
loop_
_entity_poly.entity_id
_entity_poly.type
_entity_poly.pdbx_seq_one_letter_code
_entity_poly.pdbx_strand_id
1 'polypeptide(L)'
;DIVVISGSAPKGVETSLYQRLVDEAKQKGAFVVLDADKGAFIQGVQAIPGMIKPNEVEVQWAMEKQEPCTLEQLIAFGTSKIQTGVEWVVISRGKDGAIFMDKTQTLIGKGLKVEVKSPIGAGDAMVSGMIFGKCSGWDFESTCRFAMAASVATVVTEGTKTADLEIVKQWIEQIHLERWN
;
A
#
# COMPACT_ATOMS: atom_id res chain seq x y z
N ASP A 1 -5.61 8.15 -16.34
CA ASP A 1 -6.63 7.69 -15.37
C ASP A 1 -5.98 6.75 -14.34
N ILE A 2 -6.57 6.67 -13.12
CA ILE A 2 -6.18 5.73 -12.07
C ILE A 2 -7.39 4.87 -11.73
N VAL A 3 -7.17 3.55 -11.63
CA VAL A 3 -8.18 2.58 -11.21
C VAL A 3 -7.70 1.90 -9.93
N VAL A 4 -8.51 1.93 -8.88
CA VAL A 4 -8.25 1.25 -7.61
C VAL A 4 -9.11 0.00 -7.54
N ILE A 5 -8.48 -1.15 -7.33
CA ILE A 5 -9.14 -2.44 -7.11
C ILE A 5 -8.82 -2.84 -5.67
N SER A 6 -9.82 -2.71 -4.79
CA SER A 6 -9.66 -2.88 -3.36
C SER A 6 -10.65 -3.89 -2.78
N GLY A 7 -10.28 -4.49 -1.67
CA GLY A 7 -11.13 -5.37 -0.89
C GLY A 7 -11.00 -6.86 -1.24
N SER A 8 -11.92 -7.66 -0.69
CA SER A 8 -11.94 -9.11 -0.84
C SER A 8 -12.97 -9.58 -1.86
N ALA A 9 -12.70 -10.70 -2.52
CA ALA A 9 -13.66 -11.33 -3.42
C ALA A 9 -14.89 -11.81 -2.63
N PRO A 10 -16.12 -11.44 -3.03
CA PRO A 10 -17.33 -11.99 -2.42
C PRO A 10 -17.38 -13.51 -2.54
N LYS A 11 -18.10 -14.16 -1.62
CA LYS A 11 -18.27 -15.62 -1.66
C LYS A 11 -18.88 -16.06 -2.99
N GLY A 12 -18.23 -17.01 -3.65
CA GLY A 12 -18.66 -17.55 -4.94
C GLY A 12 -18.11 -16.82 -6.17
N VAL A 13 -17.34 -15.75 -5.96
CA VAL A 13 -16.58 -15.06 -7.03
C VAL A 13 -15.19 -15.64 -7.11
N GLU A 14 -14.76 -16.01 -8.31
CA GLU A 14 -13.39 -16.48 -8.54
C GLU A 14 -12.37 -15.36 -8.37
N THR A 15 -11.28 -15.63 -7.69
CA THR A 15 -10.20 -14.66 -7.47
C THR A 15 -9.48 -14.25 -8.76
N SER A 16 -9.57 -15.07 -9.81
CA SER A 16 -9.11 -14.74 -11.17
C SER A 16 -9.78 -13.48 -11.76
N LEU A 17 -10.93 -13.05 -11.22
CA LEU A 17 -11.55 -11.79 -11.57
C LEU A 17 -10.60 -10.61 -11.36
N TYR A 18 -9.81 -10.63 -10.28
CA TYR A 18 -8.88 -9.52 -9.98
C TYR A 18 -7.79 -9.37 -11.03
N GLN A 19 -7.24 -10.48 -11.53
CA GLN A 19 -6.30 -10.45 -12.64
C GLN A 19 -6.94 -9.81 -13.88
N ARG A 20 -8.14 -10.25 -14.27
CA ARG A 20 -8.86 -9.71 -15.43
C ARG A 20 -9.17 -8.22 -15.29
N LEU A 21 -9.58 -7.76 -14.10
CA LEU A 21 -9.85 -6.34 -13.84
C LEU A 21 -8.58 -5.49 -13.99
N VAL A 22 -7.43 -5.98 -13.49
CA VAL A 22 -6.14 -5.31 -13.67
C VAL A 22 -5.79 -5.25 -15.15
N ASP A 23 -5.88 -6.37 -15.89
CA ASP A 23 -5.55 -6.44 -17.31
C ASP A 23 -6.42 -5.49 -18.15
N GLU A 24 -7.74 -5.49 -17.93
CA GLU A 24 -8.66 -4.61 -18.66
C GLU A 24 -8.41 -3.12 -18.39
N ALA A 25 -8.16 -2.75 -17.12
CA ALA A 25 -7.86 -1.37 -16.78
C ALA A 25 -6.53 -0.91 -17.41
N LYS A 26 -5.50 -1.77 -17.39
CA LYS A 26 -4.21 -1.49 -18.03
C LYS A 26 -4.34 -1.34 -19.54
N GLN A 27 -5.13 -2.19 -20.21
CA GLN A 27 -5.38 -2.09 -21.67
C GLN A 27 -6.00 -0.74 -22.06
N LYS A 28 -6.72 -0.10 -21.13
CA LYS A 28 -7.27 1.25 -21.31
C LYS A 28 -6.30 2.37 -20.91
N GLY A 29 -5.05 2.03 -20.60
CA GLY A 29 -4.00 3.00 -20.23
C GLY A 29 -4.10 3.52 -18.79
N ALA A 30 -4.89 2.87 -17.91
CA ALA A 30 -4.99 3.28 -16.52
C ALA A 30 -3.78 2.82 -15.70
N PHE A 31 -3.36 3.66 -14.74
CA PHE A 31 -2.50 3.23 -13.65
C PHE A 31 -3.35 2.47 -12.64
N VAL A 32 -3.08 1.18 -12.47
CA VAL A 32 -3.90 0.31 -11.61
C VAL A 32 -3.27 0.15 -10.24
N VAL A 33 -4.07 0.39 -9.20
CA VAL A 33 -3.71 0.13 -7.80
C VAL A 33 -4.46 -1.10 -7.32
N LEU A 34 -3.72 -2.08 -6.80
CA LEU A 34 -4.27 -3.31 -6.24
C LEU A 34 -4.05 -3.33 -4.72
N ASP A 35 -5.14 -3.30 -3.96
CA ASP A 35 -5.18 -3.43 -2.51
C ASP A 35 -6.20 -4.51 -2.13
N ALA A 36 -5.89 -5.76 -2.48
CA ALA A 36 -6.75 -6.90 -2.27
C ALA A 36 -6.13 -7.91 -1.31
N ASP A 37 -6.95 -8.74 -0.69
CA ASP A 37 -6.49 -9.74 0.25
C ASP A 37 -6.29 -11.13 -0.39
N LYS A 38 -5.47 -11.96 0.25
CA LYS A 38 -5.35 -13.41 0.01
C LYS A 38 -5.26 -13.80 -1.47
N GLY A 39 -6.17 -14.70 -1.89
CA GLY A 39 -6.20 -15.22 -3.25
C GLY A 39 -6.44 -14.15 -4.32
N ALA A 40 -7.22 -13.11 -4.00
CA ALA A 40 -7.46 -11.98 -4.88
C ALA A 40 -6.16 -11.20 -5.15
N PHE A 41 -5.35 -10.96 -4.11
CA PHE A 41 -4.02 -10.34 -4.24
C PHE A 41 -3.09 -11.21 -5.10
N ILE A 42 -3.00 -12.52 -4.79
CA ILE A 42 -2.10 -13.45 -5.52
C ILE A 42 -2.44 -13.48 -7.01
N GLN A 43 -3.73 -13.51 -7.37
CA GLN A 43 -4.15 -13.51 -8.75
C GLN A 43 -3.98 -12.13 -9.41
N GLY A 44 -4.39 -11.07 -8.73
CA GLY A 44 -4.32 -9.71 -9.29
C GLY A 44 -2.89 -9.23 -9.55
N VAL A 45 -1.93 -9.63 -8.71
CA VAL A 45 -0.52 -9.24 -8.89
C VAL A 45 0.12 -9.87 -10.13
N GLN A 46 -0.41 -10.99 -10.65
CA GLN A 46 0.08 -11.61 -11.89
C GLN A 46 -0.09 -10.71 -13.12
N ALA A 47 -1.11 -9.84 -13.10
CA ALA A 47 -1.33 -8.87 -14.18
C ALA A 47 -0.41 -7.63 -14.10
N ILE A 48 0.51 -7.59 -13.14
CA ILE A 48 1.49 -6.51 -12.96
C ILE A 48 0.80 -5.14 -12.87
N PRO A 49 0.03 -4.86 -11.80
CA PRO A 49 -0.57 -3.54 -11.58
C PRO A 49 0.51 -2.47 -11.41
N GLY A 50 0.14 -1.20 -11.58
CA GLY A 50 1.04 -0.08 -11.37
C GLY A 50 1.51 0.06 -9.92
N MET A 51 0.60 -0.22 -8.97
CA MET A 51 0.92 -0.23 -7.53
C MET A 51 0.26 -1.40 -6.83
N ILE A 52 0.96 -1.99 -5.85
CA ILE A 52 0.40 -2.95 -4.89
C ILE A 52 0.60 -2.46 -3.46
N LYS A 53 -0.38 -2.79 -2.57
CA LYS A 53 -0.25 -2.48 -1.14
C LYS A 53 -0.61 -3.67 -0.25
N PRO A 54 0.19 -4.74 -0.19
CA PRO A 54 -0.01 -5.79 0.80
C PRO A 54 0.37 -5.33 2.22
N ASN A 55 -0.18 -6.01 3.23
CA ASN A 55 0.36 -5.98 4.58
C ASN A 55 1.34 -7.15 4.80
N GLU A 56 2.04 -7.19 5.95
CA GLU A 56 3.01 -8.25 6.29
C GLU A 56 2.42 -9.65 6.22
N VAL A 57 1.15 -9.83 6.64
CA VAL A 57 0.48 -11.13 6.62
C VAL A 57 0.16 -11.56 5.19
N GLU A 58 -0.24 -10.64 4.34
CA GLU A 58 -0.50 -10.91 2.92
C GLU A 58 0.80 -11.25 2.17
N VAL A 59 1.91 -10.58 2.51
CA VAL A 59 3.24 -10.96 1.99
C VAL A 59 3.63 -12.36 2.46
N GLN A 60 3.46 -12.66 3.75
CA GLN A 60 3.72 -13.98 4.31
C GLN A 60 2.94 -15.07 3.56
N TRP A 61 1.68 -14.82 3.28
CA TRP A 61 0.82 -15.73 2.51
C TRP A 61 1.29 -15.90 1.06
N ALA A 62 1.63 -14.79 0.41
CA ALA A 62 2.11 -14.80 -0.98
C ALA A 62 3.47 -15.51 -1.12
N MET A 63 4.25 -15.57 -0.04
CA MET A 63 5.53 -16.30 0.04
C MET A 63 5.35 -17.74 0.58
N GLU A 64 4.14 -18.19 0.87
CA GLU A 64 3.81 -19.52 1.43
C GLU A 64 4.60 -19.84 2.72
N LYS A 65 4.87 -18.80 3.54
CA LYS A 65 5.65 -18.96 4.77
C LYS A 65 4.75 -19.28 5.97
N GLN A 66 5.26 -20.10 6.87
CA GLN A 66 4.60 -20.44 8.14
C GLN A 66 4.91 -19.39 9.23
N GLU A 67 6.12 -18.84 9.22
CA GLU A 67 6.60 -17.85 10.19
C GLU A 67 6.46 -16.42 9.64
N PRO A 68 6.32 -15.41 10.51
CA PRO A 68 6.34 -14.00 10.11
C PRO A 68 7.57 -13.65 9.28
N CYS A 69 7.41 -12.79 8.30
CA CYS A 69 8.51 -12.32 7.48
C CYS A 69 9.42 -11.36 8.25
N THR A 70 10.73 -11.50 8.09
CA THR A 70 11.68 -10.47 8.54
C THR A 70 11.62 -9.25 7.63
N LEU A 71 12.19 -8.13 8.06
CA LEU A 71 12.26 -6.90 7.27
C LEU A 71 12.92 -7.14 5.90
N GLU A 72 14.04 -7.88 5.89
CA GLU A 72 14.79 -8.23 4.68
C GLU A 72 13.93 -9.06 3.71
N GLN A 73 13.12 -9.98 4.24
CA GLN A 73 12.23 -10.81 3.43
C GLN A 73 11.08 -10.00 2.82
N LEU A 74 10.52 -9.04 3.57
CA LEU A 74 9.52 -8.10 3.05
C LEU A 74 10.11 -7.26 1.92
N ILE A 75 11.33 -6.74 2.10
CA ILE A 75 12.04 -5.97 1.10
C ILE A 75 12.35 -6.82 -0.13
N ALA A 76 12.86 -8.05 0.06
CA ALA A 76 13.13 -8.97 -1.05
C ALA A 76 11.86 -9.29 -1.86
N PHE A 77 10.72 -9.49 -1.18
CA PHE A 77 9.43 -9.64 -1.84
C PHE A 77 9.09 -8.42 -2.69
N GLY A 78 9.14 -7.22 -2.10
CA GLY A 78 8.85 -5.98 -2.82
C GLY A 78 9.78 -5.76 -4.02
N THR A 79 11.09 -6.00 -3.83
CA THR A 79 12.09 -5.92 -4.92
C THR A 79 11.74 -6.87 -6.06
N SER A 80 11.32 -8.11 -5.76
CA SER A 80 10.91 -9.05 -6.79
C SER A 80 9.71 -8.53 -7.61
N LYS A 81 8.76 -7.83 -6.99
CA LYS A 81 7.60 -7.25 -7.68
C LYS A 81 7.99 -6.04 -8.54
N ILE A 82 8.88 -5.18 -8.04
CA ILE A 82 9.44 -4.09 -8.86
C ILE A 82 10.15 -4.66 -10.11
N GLN A 83 10.92 -5.74 -9.95
CA GLN A 83 11.61 -6.39 -11.07
C GLN A 83 10.65 -7.01 -12.10
N THR A 84 9.45 -7.43 -11.71
CA THR A 84 8.42 -7.88 -12.67
C THR A 84 7.71 -6.75 -13.40
N GLY A 85 7.91 -5.50 -12.98
CA GLY A 85 7.34 -4.32 -13.64
C GLY A 85 6.29 -3.57 -12.83
N VAL A 86 6.01 -3.95 -11.59
CA VAL A 86 5.21 -3.13 -10.67
C VAL A 86 5.99 -1.82 -10.41
N GLU A 87 5.34 -0.68 -10.59
CA GLU A 87 6.01 0.62 -10.45
C GLU A 87 6.22 1.00 -8.97
N TRP A 88 5.20 0.76 -8.13
CA TRP A 88 5.23 1.07 -6.71
C TRP A 88 4.78 -0.12 -5.85
N VAL A 89 5.56 -0.44 -4.82
CA VAL A 89 5.19 -1.41 -3.81
C VAL A 89 5.14 -0.72 -2.45
N VAL A 90 4.02 -0.87 -1.76
CA VAL A 90 3.82 -0.40 -0.38
C VAL A 90 3.52 -1.61 0.49
N ILE A 91 4.31 -1.85 1.55
CA ILE A 91 4.03 -2.93 2.50
C ILE A 91 3.69 -2.31 3.84
N SER A 92 2.42 -2.38 4.24
CA SER A 92 1.98 -1.85 5.53
C SER A 92 2.32 -2.81 6.67
N ARG A 93 2.82 -2.26 7.79
CA ARG A 93 3.34 -2.99 8.95
C ARG A 93 2.65 -2.60 10.25
N GLY A 94 1.43 -2.08 10.15
CA GLY A 94 0.64 -1.64 11.29
C GLY A 94 1.40 -0.62 12.16
N LYS A 95 1.59 -0.94 13.44
CA LYS A 95 2.32 -0.08 14.38
C LYS A 95 3.81 0.11 14.04
N ASP A 96 4.38 -0.77 13.25
CA ASP A 96 5.79 -0.71 12.84
C ASP A 96 5.99 0.15 11.57
N GLY A 97 4.90 0.73 11.03
CA GLY A 97 4.92 1.69 9.93
C GLY A 97 4.71 1.07 8.56
N ALA A 98 5.54 1.40 7.58
CA ALA A 98 5.41 0.89 6.22
C ALA A 98 6.76 0.88 5.48
N ILE A 99 6.83 0.05 4.43
CA ILE A 99 7.93 0.02 3.46
C ILE A 99 7.37 0.52 2.13
N PHE A 100 8.07 1.46 1.51
CA PHE A 100 7.72 2.03 0.21
C PHE A 100 8.86 1.79 -0.77
N MET A 101 8.55 1.29 -1.95
CA MET A 101 9.55 0.91 -2.92
C MET A 101 9.14 1.35 -4.32
N ASP A 102 10.10 1.90 -5.04
CA ASP A 102 10.06 2.08 -6.48
C ASP A 102 11.35 1.51 -7.12
N LYS A 103 11.54 1.72 -8.41
CA LYS A 103 12.73 1.23 -9.13
C LYS A 103 14.05 1.88 -8.67
N THR A 104 14.00 2.98 -7.91
CA THR A 104 15.16 3.80 -7.57
C THR A 104 15.53 3.75 -6.09
N GLN A 105 14.58 3.41 -5.23
CA GLN A 105 14.78 3.48 -3.79
C GLN A 105 13.81 2.61 -3.01
N THR A 106 14.25 2.22 -1.82
CA THR A 106 13.42 1.62 -0.77
C THR A 106 13.43 2.57 0.42
N LEU A 107 12.26 2.99 0.88
CA LEU A 107 12.06 3.87 2.03
C LEU A 107 11.34 3.10 3.13
N ILE A 108 11.85 3.20 4.35
CA ILE A 108 11.22 2.64 5.55
C ILE A 108 10.67 3.78 6.38
N GLY A 109 9.34 3.84 6.47
CA GLY A 109 8.65 4.74 7.38
C GLY A 109 8.40 4.07 8.72
N LYS A 110 8.96 4.63 9.80
CA LYS A 110 8.73 4.12 11.16
C LYS A 110 7.34 4.51 11.64
N GLY A 111 6.66 3.56 12.31
CA GLY A 111 5.38 3.81 12.94
C GLY A 111 5.47 4.86 14.04
N LEU A 112 4.47 5.72 14.14
CA LEU A 112 4.36 6.69 15.22
C LEU A 112 3.62 6.09 16.41
N LYS A 113 4.06 6.44 17.61
CA LYS A 113 3.35 6.09 18.84
C LYS A 113 2.17 7.06 19.03
N VAL A 114 0.99 6.59 18.67
CA VAL A 114 -0.25 7.36 18.77
C VAL A 114 -1.31 6.56 19.53
N GLU A 115 -2.28 7.27 20.11
CA GLU A 115 -3.48 6.63 20.64
C GLU A 115 -4.39 6.22 19.48
N VAL A 116 -4.47 4.92 19.24
CA VAL A 116 -5.29 4.35 18.15
C VAL A 116 -6.74 4.33 18.59
N LYS A 117 -7.60 5.10 17.93
CA LYS A 117 -9.06 5.10 18.12
C LYS A 117 -9.76 4.09 17.21
N SER A 118 -9.31 3.98 15.97
CA SER A 118 -9.81 2.98 15.02
C SER A 118 -8.72 2.61 14.01
N PRO A 119 -8.41 1.32 13.82
CA PRO A 119 -7.49 0.89 12.75
C PRO A 119 -8.14 0.80 11.38
N ILE A 120 -9.49 0.94 11.31
CA ILE A 120 -10.26 0.75 10.08
C ILE A 120 -10.00 1.92 9.12
N GLY A 121 -9.74 1.60 7.85
CA GLY A 121 -9.50 2.59 6.81
C GLY A 121 -8.08 3.15 6.72
N ALA A 122 -7.18 2.78 7.66
CA ALA A 122 -5.78 3.23 7.63
C ALA A 122 -5.05 2.81 6.34
N GLY A 123 -5.31 1.59 5.86
CA GLY A 123 -4.78 1.10 4.59
C GLY A 123 -5.33 1.87 3.39
N ASP A 124 -6.64 2.12 3.38
CA ASP A 124 -7.31 2.89 2.33
C ASP A 124 -6.81 4.34 2.29
N ALA A 125 -6.61 4.95 3.46
CA ALA A 125 -6.03 6.29 3.58
C ALA A 125 -4.58 6.34 3.04
N MET A 126 -3.78 5.30 3.29
CA MET A 126 -2.44 5.19 2.73
C MET A 126 -2.48 5.08 1.19
N VAL A 127 -3.36 4.24 0.63
CA VAL A 127 -3.59 4.15 -0.83
C VAL A 127 -4.00 5.50 -1.39
N SER A 128 -4.97 6.16 -0.75
CA SER A 128 -5.46 7.47 -1.18
C SER A 128 -4.34 8.52 -1.17
N GLY A 129 -3.48 8.50 -0.15
CA GLY A 129 -2.32 9.39 -0.07
C GLY A 129 -1.31 9.15 -1.19
N MET A 130 -1.01 7.88 -1.52
CA MET A 130 -0.14 7.52 -2.65
C MET A 130 -0.72 8.03 -3.98
N ILE A 131 -2.01 7.83 -4.20
CA ILE A 131 -2.70 8.28 -5.40
C ILE A 131 -2.70 9.81 -5.49
N PHE A 132 -2.98 10.49 -4.38
CA PHE A 132 -3.00 11.95 -4.33
C PHE A 132 -1.63 12.53 -4.71
N GLY A 133 -0.54 12.03 -4.14
CA GLY A 133 0.81 12.47 -4.48
C GLY A 133 1.15 12.23 -5.94
N LYS A 134 0.80 11.04 -6.48
CA LYS A 134 1.00 10.73 -7.91
C LYS A 134 0.22 11.68 -8.82
N CYS A 135 -1.05 11.95 -8.54
CA CYS A 135 -1.87 12.89 -9.31
C CYS A 135 -1.35 14.34 -9.21
N SER A 136 -0.74 14.70 -8.08
CA SER A 136 -0.16 16.03 -7.84
C SER A 136 1.23 16.19 -8.44
N GLY A 137 1.81 15.14 -9.02
CA GLY A 137 3.16 15.18 -9.60
C GLY A 137 4.28 15.30 -8.56
N TRP A 138 4.03 14.88 -7.32
CA TRP A 138 5.04 14.91 -6.27
C TRP A 138 6.11 13.83 -6.50
N ASP A 139 7.30 14.05 -5.95
CA ASP A 139 8.32 13.02 -5.88
C ASP A 139 7.85 11.85 -4.98
N PHE A 140 8.52 10.71 -5.13
CA PHE A 140 8.12 9.48 -4.44
C PHE A 140 8.21 9.61 -2.92
N GLU A 141 9.27 10.25 -2.39
CA GLU A 141 9.46 10.40 -0.95
C GLU A 141 8.38 11.30 -0.32
N SER A 142 8.07 12.44 -0.94
CA SER A 142 6.99 13.34 -0.51
C SER A 142 5.64 12.64 -0.53
N THR A 143 5.39 11.84 -1.56
CA THR A 143 4.18 11.01 -1.70
C THR A 143 4.07 9.98 -0.56
N CYS A 144 5.15 9.25 -0.28
CA CYS A 144 5.18 8.26 0.81
C CYS A 144 4.96 8.90 2.18
N ARG A 145 5.58 10.05 2.42
CA ARG A 145 5.44 10.82 3.66
C ARG A 145 3.98 11.23 3.89
N PHE A 146 3.34 11.78 2.87
CA PHE A 146 1.93 12.15 2.92
C PHE A 146 1.01 10.93 3.12
N ALA A 147 1.23 9.85 2.39
CA ALA A 147 0.45 8.62 2.50
C ALA A 147 0.52 8.03 3.93
N MET A 148 1.70 8.05 4.53
CA MET A 148 1.87 7.58 5.90
C MET A 148 1.19 8.51 6.91
N ALA A 149 1.28 9.83 6.72
CA ALA A 149 0.57 10.81 7.55
C ALA A 149 -0.95 10.65 7.46
N ALA A 150 -1.50 10.40 6.27
CA ALA A 150 -2.92 10.13 6.06
C ALA A 150 -3.38 8.86 6.80
N SER A 151 -2.56 7.80 6.76
CA SER A 151 -2.81 6.58 7.53
C SER A 151 -2.82 6.84 9.04
N VAL A 152 -1.84 7.58 9.57
CA VAL A 152 -1.77 7.96 11.00
C VAL A 152 -2.96 8.82 11.39
N ALA A 153 -3.31 9.84 10.59
CA ALA A 153 -4.45 10.71 10.84
C ALA A 153 -5.77 9.90 10.92
N THR A 154 -5.91 8.86 10.09
CA THR A 154 -7.08 7.99 10.12
C THR A 154 -7.16 7.17 11.41
N VAL A 155 -6.06 6.58 11.89
CA VAL A 155 -6.11 5.75 13.11
C VAL A 155 -6.37 6.54 14.38
N VAL A 156 -6.09 7.84 14.41
CA VAL A 156 -6.41 8.73 15.55
C VAL A 156 -7.80 9.36 15.45
N THR A 157 -8.52 9.11 14.36
CA THR A 157 -9.89 9.58 14.14
C THR A 157 -10.89 8.52 14.61
N GLU A 158 -12.01 8.94 15.20
CA GLU A 158 -13.01 8.02 15.73
C GLU A 158 -13.85 7.37 14.63
N GLY A 159 -14.08 6.08 14.78
CA GLY A 159 -14.94 5.30 13.90
C GLY A 159 -14.34 5.07 12.51
N THR A 160 -15.16 5.22 11.47
CA THR A 160 -14.78 5.05 10.05
C THR A 160 -14.74 6.38 9.30
N LYS A 161 -14.63 7.49 10.02
CA LYS A 161 -14.55 8.81 9.40
C LYS A 161 -13.19 9.00 8.74
N THR A 162 -13.19 9.64 7.58
CA THR A 162 -11.96 10.09 6.95
C THR A 162 -11.32 11.21 7.77
N ALA A 163 -10.00 11.21 7.89
CA ALA A 163 -9.30 12.29 8.54
C ALA A 163 -9.35 13.58 7.69
N ASP A 164 -9.52 14.71 8.34
CA ASP A 164 -9.41 16.01 7.66
C ASP A 164 -7.97 16.27 7.21
N LEU A 165 -7.81 16.97 6.10
CA LEU A 165 -6.49 17.31 5.55
C LEU A 165 -5.62 18.08 6.55
N GLU A 166 -6.23 18.92 7.40
CA GLU A 166 -5.51 19.67 8.44
C GLU A 166 -4.91 18.72 9.49
N ILE A 167 -5.60 17.63 9.83
CA ILE A 167 -5.07 16.60 10.74
C ILE A 167 -3.90 15.87 10.04
N VAL A 168 -4.04 15.54 8.74
CA VAL A 168 -2.96 14.92 7.98
C VAL A 168 -1.70 15.80 7.98
N LYS A 169 -1.85 17.10 7.73
CA LYS A 169 -0.73 18.06 7.72
C LYS A 169 0.03 18.10 9.06
N GLN A 170 -0.65 17.97 10.19
CA GLN A 170 -0.02 17.93 11.51
C GLN A 170 0.92 16.73 11.70
N TRP A 171 0.65 15.63 11.01
CA TRP A 171 1.46 14.42 11.09
C TRP A 171 2.61 14.39 10.10
N ILE A 172 2.54 15.11 8.97
CA ILE A 172 3.56 15.06 7.90
C ILE A 172 4.96 15.32 8.45
N GLU A 173 5.13 16.33 9.31
CA GLU A 173 6.42 16.71 9.86
C GLU A 173 7.01 15.68 10.83
N GLN A 174 6.15 14.81 11.39
CA GLN A 174 6.54 13.75 12.30
C GLN A 174 6.92 12.45 11.59
N ILE A 175 6.59 12.33 10.30
CA ILE A 175 6.91 11.15 9.49
C ILE A 175 8.39 11.20 9.10
N HIS A 176 9.14 10.22 9.57
CA HIS A 176 10.53 10.00 9.20
C HIS A 176 10.64 8.80 8.28
N LEU A 177 11.23 9.03 7.10
CA LEU A 177 11.51 7.99 6.11
C LEU A 177 13.03 7.79 6.07
N GLU A 178 13.48 6.56 6.20
CA GLU A 178 14.89 6.17 6.09
C GLU A 178 15.11 5.36 4.82
N ARG A 179 16.18 5.62 4.09
CA ARG A 179 16.56 4.80 2.94
C ARG A 179 17.16 3.49 3.42
N TRP A 180 16.71 2.41 2.82
CA TRP A 180 17.34 1.10 2.95
C TRP A 180 18.49 1.01 1.94
N ASN A 181 19.71 0.73 2.44
CA ASN A 181 20.94 0.60 1.66
C ASN A 181 21.32 -0.86 1.44
#